data_92abaacbe004b4425df15baf6b93980c
#
_entry.id   92abaacbe004b4425df15baf6b93980c
#
_cell.length_a   1.000
_cell.length_b   1.000
_cell.length_c   1.000
_cell.angle_alpha   90.00
_cell.angle_beta   90.00
_cell.angle_gamma   90.00
#
_symmetry.space_group_name_H-M   'P 1'
#
loop_
_entity.id
_entity.type
_entity.pdbx_description
1 polymer ?
#
loop_
_entity_poly.entity_id
_entity_poly.type
_entity_poly.pdbx_seq_one_letter_code
_entity_poly.pdbx_strand_id
1 'polypeptide(L)'
;MTVVLAVTWVAKGGEGEAVAELLRTLMPLSRAEPGCLQYDAHRDPDDPNAFFLFERYVDQEAFDAHAASAHVQELVLGRALPLLESRERHLLTPLA
;
A
#
# COMPACT_ATOMS: atom_id res chain seq x y z
N MET A 1 5.46 -19.23 3.25
CA MET A 1 4.25 -19.08 2.41
C MET A 1 4.09 -17.63 2.04
N THR A 2 3.94 -17.36 0.77
CA THR A 2 3.79 -16.01 0.25
C THR A 2 2.54 -15.33 0.82
N VAL A 3 2.70 -14.10 1.28
CA VAL A 3 1.60 -13.26 1.74
C VAL A 3 1.23 -12.31 0.61
N VAL A 4 -0.06 -12.25 0.27
CA VAL A 4 -0.57 -11.40 -0.81
C VAL A 4 -1.65 -10.48 -0.25
N LEU A 5 -1.58 -9.19 -0.61
CA LEU A 5 -2.60 -8.22 -0.24
C LEU A 5 -3.13 -7.51 -1.48
N ALA A 6 -4.45 -7.39 -1.52
CA ALA A 6 -5.17 -6.49 -2.43
C ALA A 6 -5.76 -5.37 -1.58
N VAL A 7 -5.38 -4.13 -1.86
CA VAL A 7 -5.72 -2.99 -1.00
C VAL A 7 -6.41 -1.91 -1.83
N THR A 8 -7.53 -1.41 -1.33
CA THR A 8 -8.23 -0.27 -1.95
C THR A 8 -8.20 0.92 -0.99
N TRP A 9 -7.75 2.06 -1.47
CA TRP A 9 -7.79 3.33 -0.75
C TRP A 9 -8.68 4.31 -1.49
N VAL A 10 -9.53 5.02 -0.75
CA VAL A 10 -10.29 6.13 -1.29
C VAL A 10 -9.91 7.38 -0.52
N ALA A 11 -9.36 8.37 -1.21
CA ALA A 11 -8.97 9.64 -0.61
C ALA A 11 -10.20 10.51 -0.36
N LYS A 12 -10.14 11.34 0.68
CA LYS A 12 -11.12 12.39 0.91
C LYS A 12 -11.11 13.36 -0.27
N GLY A 13 -12.23 14.03 -0.50
CA GLY A 13 -12.36 14.97 -1.60
C GLY A 13 -11.26 16.03 -1.61
N GLY A 14 -10.60 16.18 -2.76
CA GLY A 14 -9.49 17.12 -2.92
C GLY A 14 -8.13 16.59 -2.49
N GLU A 15 -8.04 15.40 -1.88
CA GLU A 15 -6.79 14.86 -1.32
C GLU A 15 -6.12 13.81 -2.22
N GLY A 16 -6.70 13.50 -3.38
CA GLY A 16 -6.20 12.45 -4.27
C GLY A 16 -4.76 12.66 -4.69
N GLU A 17 -4.36 13.87 -5.05
CA GLU A 17 -2.98 14.12 -5.48
C GLU A 17 -1.99 13.99 -4.33
N ALA A 18 -2.35 14.42 -3.13
CA ALA A 18 -1.50 14.25 -1.95
C ALA A 18 -1.29 12.76 -1.65
N VAL A 19 -2.33 11.93 -1.76
CA VAL A 19 -2.22 10.49 -1.59
C VAL A 19 -1.35 9.88 -2.69
N ALA A 20 -1.51 10.32 -3.94
CA ALA A 20 -0.69 9.83 -5.05
C ALA A 20 0.80 10.10 -4.81
N GLU A 21 1.15 11.29 -4.33
CA GLU A 21 2.54 11.63 -4.02
C GLU A 21 3.12 10.76 -2.91
N LEU A 22 2.34 10.49 -1.85
CA LEU A 22 2.76 9.59 -0.78
C LEU A 22 3.01 8.17 -1.31
N LEU A 23 2.14 7.67 -2.21
CA LEU A 23 2.32 6.35 -2.82
C LEU A 23 3.56 6.30 -3.72
N ARG A 24 3.83 7.36 -4.48
CA ARG A 24 5.04 7.44 -5.31
C ARG A 24 6.31 7.37 -4.49
N THR A 25 6.30 7.96 -3.30
CA THR A 25 7.43 7.90 -2.36
C THR A 25 7.52 6.52 -1.70
N LEU A 26 6.38 5.95 -1.34
CA LEU A 26 6.30 4.68 -0.63
C LEU A 26 6.73 3.48 -1.47
N MET A 27 6.40 3.49 -2.78
CA MET A 27 6.70 2.35 -3.66
C MET A 27 8.17 1.95 -3.68
N PRO A 28 9.14 2.86 -3.96
CA PRO A 28 10.54 2.46 -3.99
C PRO A 28 11.05 2.00 -2.63
N LEU A 29 10.58 2.60 -1.54
CA LEU A 29 10.98 2.22 -0.19
C LEU A 29 10.50 0.81 0.16
N SER A 30 9.26 0.48 -0.19
CA SER A 30 8.70 -0.84 0.05
C SER A 30 9.36 -1.90 -0.84
N ARG A 31 9.60 -1.57 -2.11
CA ARG A 31 10.27 -2.48 -3.05
C ARG A 31 11.71 -2.80 -2.65
N ALA A 32 12.37 -1.91 -1.90
CA ALA A 32 13.73 -2.12 -1.42
C ALA A 32 13.80 -3.09 -0.22
N GLU A 33 12.67 -3.43 0.40
CA GLU A 33 12.64 -4.38 1.50
C GLU A 33 13.03 -5.78 1.01
N PRO A 34 13.93 -6.50 1.72
CA PRO A 34 14.45 -7.78 1.24
C PRO A 34 13.40 -8.84 0.96
N GLY A 35 12.31 -8.83 1.70
CA GLY A 35 11.23 -9.82 1.55
C GLY A 35 10.05 -9.34 0.70
N CYS A 36 10.10 -8.16 0.13
CA CYS A 36 9.03 -7.64 -0.72
C CYS A 36 9.20 -8.15 -2.15
N LEU A 37 8.24 -8.93 -2.61
CA LEU A 37 8.25 -9.48 -3.98
C LEU A 37 7.59 -8.54 -4.98
N GLN A 38 6.61 -7.76 -4.53
CA GLN A 38 5.86 -6.86 -5.39
C GLN A 38 5.18 -5.80 -4.54
N TYR A 39 5.22 -4.56 -5.01
CA TYR A 39 4.50 -3.45 -4.38
C TYR A 39 4.13 -2.46 -5.48
N ASP A 40 2.91 -2.56 -5.97
CA ASP A 40 2.42 -1.75 -7.08
C ASP A 40 1.17 -0.98 -6.67
N ALA A 41 1.23 0.34 -6.80
CA ALA A 41 0.09 1.20 -6.57
C ALA A 41 -0.45 1.72 -7.90
N HIS A 42 -1.76 1.80 -8.01
CA HIS A 42 -2.48 2.22 -9.20
C HIS A 42 -3.53 3.25 -8.83
N ARG A 43 -3.88 4.10 -9.78
CA ARG A 43 -4.97 5.05 -9.61
C ARG A 43 -6.06 4.72 -10.63
N ASP A 44 -7.31 4.80 -10.22
CA ASP A 44 -8.46 4.64 -11.14
C ASP A 44 -8.39 5.78 -12.18
N PRO A 45 -8.45 5.47 -13.48
CA PRO A 45 -8.38 6.51 -14.52
C PRO A 45 -9.57 7.45 -14.51
N ASP A 46 -10.70 7.03 -13.94
CA ASP A 46 -11.94 7.81 -13.93
C ASP A 46 -12.23 8.46 -12.57
N ASP A 47 -11.47 8.09 -11.52
CA ASP A 47 -11.64 8.65 -10.17
C ASP A 47 -10.29 8.98 -9.56
N PRO A 48 -9.90 10.27 -9.49
CA PRO A 48 -8.60 10.66 -8.97
C PRO A 48 -8.39 10.38 -7.48
N ASN A 49 -9.45 10.00 -6.75
CA ASN A 49 -9.37 9.69 -5.33
C ASN A 49 -9.31 8.18 -5.04
N ALA A 50 -9.48 7.33 -6.05
CA ALA A 50 -9.49 5.88 -5.89
C ALA A 50 -8.16 5.25 -6.29
N PHE A 51 -7.60 4.44 -5.38
CA PHE A 51 -6.31 3.77 -5.56
C PHE A 51 -6.42 2.29 -5.26
N PHE A 52 -5.63 1.49 -5.96
CA PHE A 52 -5.52 0.06 -5.73
C PHE A 52 -4.05 -0.31 -5.60
N LEU A 53 -3.71 -1.01 -4.50
CA LEU A 53 -2.35 -1.50 -4.26
C LEU A 53 -2.37 -3.02 -4.29
N PHE A 54 -1.36 -3.60 -4.97
CA PHE A 54 -1.15 -5.03 -4.96
C PHE A 54 0.23 -5.31 -4.39
N GLU A 55 0.27 -6.11 -3.30
CA GLU A 55 1.48 -6.34 -2.52
C GLU A 55 1.73 -7.83 -2.34
N ARG A 56 2.98 -8.25 -2.47
CA ARG A 56 3.38 -9.63 -2.21
C ARG A 56 4.67 -9.65 -1.40
N TYR A 57 4.71 -10.53 -0.40
CA TYR A 57 5.86 -10.72 0.49
C TYR A 57 6.22 -12.20 0.54
N VAL A 58 7.52 -12.51 0.70
CA VAL A 58 7.99 -13.89 0.66
C VAL A 58 7.36 -14.75 1.75
N ASP A 59 7.09 -14.18 2.93
CA ASP A 59 6.48 -14.87 4.08
C ASP A 59 5.86 -13.87 5.06
N GLN A 60 5.28 -14.38 6.14
CA GLN A 60 4.65 -13.55 7.17
C GLN A 60 5.66 -12.63 7.88
N GLU A 61 6.88 -13.12 8.12
CA GLU A 61 7.91 -12.32 8.75
C GLU A 61 8.27 -11.09 7.92
N ALA A 62 8.36 -11.24 6.60
CA ALA A 62 8.64 -10.14 5.69
C ALA A 62 7.48 -9.13 5.68
N PHE A 63 6.24 -9.59 5.73
CA PHE A 63 5.09 -8.71 5.83
C PHE A 63 5.08 -7.95 7.16
N ASP A 64 5.37 -8.64 8.27
CA ASP A 64 5.45 -8.01 9.59
C ASP A 64 6.54 -6.94 9.62
N ALA A 65 7.68 -7.21 9.00
CA ALA A 65 8.77 -6.24 8.89
C ALA A 65 8.36 -5.01 8.08
N HIS A 66 7.61 -5.22 6.98
CA HIS A 66 7.03 -4.12 6.19
C HIS A 66 6.12 -3.26 7.05
N ALA A 67 5.19 -3.88 7.77
CA ALA A 67 4.22 -3.16 8.60
C ALA A 67 4.90 -2.35 9.71
N ALA A 68 6.03 -2.85 10.23
CA ALA A 68 6.79 -2.18 11.28
C ALA A 68 7.82 -1.18 10.76
N SER A 69 8.00 -1.09 9.44
CA SER A 69 9.02 -0.22 8.85
C SER A 69 8.76 1.27 9.12
N ALA A 70 9.84 2.05 9.15
CA ALA A 70 9.74 3.49 9.36
C ALA A 70 8.90 4.16 8.29
N HIS A 71 9.04 3.75 7.03
CA HIS A 71 8.28 4.36 5.93
C HIS A 71 6.78 4.07 6.03
N VAL A 72 6.37 2.88 6.46
CA VAL A 72 4.94 2.57 6.66
C VAL A 72 4.40 3.36 7.86
N GLN A 73 5.12 3.39 8.98
CA GLN A 73 4.69 4.12 10.16
C GLN A 73 4.53 5.61 9.88
N GLU A 74 5.47 6.21 9.16
CA GLU A 74 5.44 7.62 8.86
C GLU A 74 4.49 7.96 7.71
N LEU A 75 4.64 7.29 6.56
CA LEU A 75 3.93 7.68 5.34
C LEU A 75 2.52 7.13 5.28
N VAL A 76 2.29 5.92 5.76
CA VAL A 76 0.95 5.32 5.73
C VAL A 76 0.15 5.73 6.96
N LEU A 77 0.60 5.33 8.15
CA LEU A 77 -0.16 5.57 9.38
C LEU A 77 -0.16 7.04 9.75
N GLY A 78 0.98 7.73 9.58
CA GLY A 78 1.12 9.12 9.99
C GLY A 78 0.56 10.13 9.01
N ARG A 79 0.62 9.86 7.71
CA ARG A 79 0.29 10.86 6.68
C ARG A 79 -0.83 10.45 5.75
N ALA A 80 -0.84 9.22 5.24
CA ALA A 80 -1.87 8.79 4.28
C ALA A 80 -3.24 8.56 4.95
N LEU A 81 -3.29 7.82 6.06
CA LEU A 81 -4.55 7.48 6.69
C LEU A 81 -5.44 8.69 7.02
N PRO A 82 -4.91 9.82 7.55
CA PRO A 82 -5.74 11.00 7.77
C PRO A 82 -6.37 11.58 6.50
N LEU A 83 -5.80 11.30 5.33
CA LEU A 83 -6.30 11.77 4.04
C LEU A 83 -7.30 10.82 3.39
N LEU A 84 -7.50 9.63 3.97
CA LEU A 84 -8.37 8.62 3.38
C LEU A 84 -9.78 8.68 3.96
N GLU A 85 -10.77 8.55 3.07
CA GLU A 85 -12.17 8.35 3.42
C GLU A 85 -12.40 6.89 3.80
N SER A 86 -11.77 5.96 3.07
CA SER A 86 -11.90 4.53 3.34
C SER A 86 -10.63 3.77 2.94
N ARG A 87 -10.46 2.61 3.58
CA ARG A 87 -9.37 1.68 3.27
C ARG A 87 -9.88 0.26 3.50
N GLU A 88 -9.72 -0.58 2.47
CA GLU A 88 -10.03 -2.00 2.55
C GLU A 88 -8.79 -2.81 2.22
N ARG A 89 -8.53 -3.84 3.02
CA ARG A 89 -7.39 -4.75 2.79
C ARG A 89 -7.90 -6.18 2.77
N HIS A 90 -7.50 -6.90 1.74
CA HIS A 90 -7.82 -8.32 1.60
C HIS A 90 -6.53 -9.12 1.59
N LEU A 91 -6.39 -10.01 2.59
CA LEU A 91 -5.31 -10.99 2.63
C LEU A 91 -5.71 -12.16 1.73
N LEU A 92 -4.80 -12.53 0.84
CA LEU A 92 -5.03 -13.58 -0.13
C LEU A 92 -3.93 -14.62 -0.01
N THR A 93 -4.24 -15.86 -0.37
CA THR A 93 -3.27 -16.95 -0.42
C THR A 93 -3.13 -17.43 -1.86
N PRO A 94 -1.91 -17.52 -2.40
CA PRO A 94 -1.71 -18.07 -3.74
C PRO A 94 -2.22 -19.51 -3.81
N LEU A 95 -2.82 -19.88 -4.96
CA LEU A 95 -3.29 -21.24 -5.16
C LEU A 95 -2.17 -22.18 -5.60
N ALA A 96 -1.07 -21.64 -6.09
CA ALA A 96 0.06 -22.43 -6.55
C ALA A 96 1.38 -21.75 -6.21
#